data_e879f9f9b2592b6eb185f9fc0f2b72ab
#
_entry.id   e879f9f9b2592b6eb185f9fc0f2b72ab
#
_cell.length_a   1.000
_cell.length_b   1.000
_cell.length_c   1.000
_cell.angle_alpha   90.00
_cell.angle_beta   90.00
_cell.angle_gamma   90.00
#
_symmetry.space_group_name_H-M   'P 1'
#
loop_
_entity.id
_entity.type
_entity.pdbx_description
1 polymer ?
#
loop_
_entity_poly.entity_id
_entity_poly.type
_entity_poly.pdbx_seq_one_letter_code
_entity_poly.pdbx_strand_id
1 'polypeptide(L)'
;LYMAQAYVKAGLIFVCIIPCLLTVPLLFPVFLVLGIGTFFSESGKAEKMVKKRREEIEFELPRFVATITQELMASRDILSMLETYQKNAGPALRNELAITTADMRTGNYEAALTRLEARVSSAMLSDVVRGLIGCIRGDDGVTFFRMLSHDMKQLEVQRLKRLAMERPPKIRRSVESKAPCC
;
A
#
# COMPACT_ATOMS: atom_id res chain seq x y z
N LEU A 1 -19.33 2.65 4.31
CA LEU A 1 -19.64 3.47 5.49
C LEU A 1 -19.10 4.91 5.34
N TYR A 2 -17.86 5.14 4.90
CA TYR A 2 -17.30 6.49 4.74
C TYR A 2 -17.98 7.30 3.62
N MET A 3 -18.33 6.67 2.51
CA MET A 3 -19.08 7.33 1.43
C MET A 3 -20.46 7.81 1.89
N ALA A 4 -21.17 7.02 2.71
CA ALA A 4 -22.46 7.40 3.25
C ALA A 4 -22.40 8.61 4.18
N GLN A 5 -21.34 8.74 4.99
CA GLN A 5 -21.13 9.91 5.86
C GLN A 5 -20.83 11.19 5.05
N ALA A 6 -20.13 11.08 3.93
CA ALA A 6 -19.89 12.22 3.05
C ALA A 6 -21.19 12.71 2.40
N TYR A 7 -22.06 11.81 1.95
CA TYR A 7 -23.37 12.15 1.39
C TYR A 7 -24.32 12.74 2.45
N VAL A 8 -24.33 12.24 3.68
CA VAL A 8 -25.17 12.78 4.77
C VAL A 8 -24.72 14.18 5.15
N LYS A 9 -23.43 14.44 5.26
CA LYS A 9 -22.89 15.79 5.53
C LYS A 9 -23.16 16.75 4.38
N ALA A 10 -23.00 16.32 3.13
CA ALA A 10 -23.32 17.12 1.96
C ALA A 10 -24.83 17.44 1.89
N GLY A 11 -25.70 16.49 2.20
CA GLY A 11 -27.15 16.68 2.26
C GLY A 11 -27.57 17.67 3.35
N LEU A 12 -26.94 17.61 4.52
CA LEU A 12 -27.23 18.52 5.64
C LEU A 12 -26.83 19.97 5.31
N ILE A 13 -25.72 20.17 4.62
CA ILE A 13 -25.25 21.45 4.10
C ILE A 13 -26.25 21.99 3.05
N PHE A 14 -26.75 21.12 2.17
CA PHE A 14 -27.75 21.50 1.15
C PHE A 14 -29.08 21.95 1.76
N VAL A 15 -29.55 21.28 2.81
CA VAL A 15 -30.79 21.66 3.53
C VAL A 15 -30.66 23.01 4.24
N CYS A 16 -29.46 23.34 4.74
CA CYS A 16 -29.22 24.68 5.35
C CYS A 16 -29.07 25.80 4.31
N ILE A 17 -28.70 25.50 3.07
CA ILE A 17 -28.53 26.48 1.99
C ILE A 17 -29.90 27.01 1.49
N ILE A 18 -30.97 26.20 1.50
CA ILE A 18 -32.28 26.56 0.96
C ILE A 18 -32.88 27.78 1.67
N PRO A 19 -32.96 27.87 3.04
CA PRO A 19 -33.48 29.05 3.71
C PRO A 19 -32.54 30.27 3.64
N CYS A 20 -31.22 30.04 3.53
CA CYS A 20 -30.23 31.10 3.41
C CYS A 20 -30.25 31.79 2.04
N LEU A 21 -30.64 31.04 0.98
CA LEU A 21 -30.79 31.56 -0.38
C LEU A 21 -31.92 32.61 -0.50
N LEU A 22 -32.93 32.50 0.36
CA LEU A 22 -34.08 33.41 0.35
C LEU A 22 -33.79 34.75 1.03
N THR A 23 -32.85 34.79 2.00
CA THR A 23 -32.62 35.95 2.86
C THR A 23 -31.43 36.81 2.47
N VAL A 24 -30.36 36.26 1.89
CA VAL A 24 -29.17 37.08 1.55
C VAL A 24 -28.43 36.50 0.32
N PRO A 25 -28.66 37.02 -0.91
CA PRO A 25 -28.04 36.52 -2.14
C PRO A 25 -26.51 36.70 -2.18
N LEU A 26 -25.96 37.56 -1.34
CA LEU A 26 -24.51 37.84 -1.29
C LEU A 26 -23.70 36.72 -0.60
N LEU A 27 -24.31 35.89 0.26
CA LEU A 27 -23.63 34.81 0.99
C LEU A 27 -23.54 33.48 0.20
N PHE A 28 -24.30 33.37 -0.89
CA PHE A 28 -24.33 32.18 -1.74
C PHE A 28 -22.95 31.76 -2.25
N PRO A 29 -22.10 32.65 -2.84
CA PRO A 29 -20.78 32.25 -3.34
C PRO A 29 -19.83 31.77 -2.23
N VAL A 30 -19.98 32.31 -1.00
CA VAL A 30 -19.13 31.91 0.13
C VAL A 30 -19.44 30.48 0.58
N PHE A 31 -20.72 30.12 0.68
CA PHE A 31 -21.12 28.75 1.03
C PHE A 31 -20.81 27.75 -0.06
N LEU A 32 -20.82 28.16 -1.34
CA LEU A 32 -20.44 27.30 -2.47
C LEU A 32 -18.95 26.98 -2.43
N VAL A 33 -18.08 27.96 -2.17
CA VAL A 33 -16.63 27.77 -2.02
C VAL A 33 -16.31 26.90 -0.81
N LEU A 34 -16.98 27.10 0.33
CA LEU A 34 -16.79 26.25 1.52
C LEU A 34 -17.26 24.80 1.29
N GLY A 35 -18.39 24.60 0.60
CA GLY A 35 -18.89 23.27 0.24
C GLY A 35 -17.95 22.50 -0.67
N ILE A 36 -17.41 23.16 -1.68
CA ILE A 36 -16.41 22.58 -2.59
C ILE A 36 -15.10 22.28 -1.84
N GLY A 37 -14.66 23.19 -0.97
CA GLY A 37 -13.44 23.03 -0.18
C GLY A 37 -13.50 21.84 0.78
N THR A 38 -14.63 21.61 1.45
CA THR A 38 -14.81 20.45 2.34
C THR A 38 -14.87 19.14 1.57
N PHE A 39 -15.51 19.12 0.40
CA PHE A 39 -15.57 17.95 -0.47
C PHE A 39 -14.19 17.51 -0.96
N PHE A 40 -13.36 18.45 -1.43
CA PHE A 40 -11.99 18.17 -1.85
C PHE A 40 -11.07 17.75 -0.69
N SER A 41 -11.28 18.30 0.50
CA SER A 41 -10.47 17.95 1.68
C SER A 41 -10.69 16.50 2.15
N GLU A 42 -11.91 15.96 2.05
CA GLU A 42 -12.20 14.58 2.46
C GLU A 42 -11.71 13.55 1.43
N SER A 43 -11.77 13.87 0.15
CA SER A 43 -11.23 13.00 -0.92
C SER A 43 -9.73 12.76 -0.77
N GLY A 44 -8.97 13.78 -0.42
CA GLY A 44 -7.52 13.66 -0.22
C GLY A 44 -7.09 12.83 0.99
N LYS A 45 -7.95 12.68 2.00
CA LYS A 45 -7.65 11.84 3.19
C LYS A 45 -7.77 10.35 2.87
N ALA A 46 -8.81 9.96 2.11
CA ALA A 46 -9.02 8.59 1.70
C ALA A 46 -7.87 8.10 0.79
N GLU A 47 -7.45 8.92 -0.16
CA GLU A 47 -6.34 8.63 -1.06
C GLU A 47 -5.01 8.46 -0.31
N LYS A 48 -4.74 9.32 0.68
CA LYS A 48 -3.56 9.22 1.53
C LYS A 48 -3.55 7.93 2.37
N MET A 49 -4.69 7.49 2.87
CA MET A 49 -4.80 6.25 3.63
C MET A 49 -4.55 5.03 2.75
N VAL A 50 -5.11 4.99 1.55
CA VAL A 50 -4.88 3.91 0.57
C VAL A 50 -3.41 3.88 0.16
N LYS A 51 -2.83 5.03 -0.15
CA LYS A 51 -1.42 5.15 -0.52
C LYS A 51 -0.50 4.68 0.61
N LYS A 52 -0.76 5.10 1.85
CA LYS A 52 0.02 4.66 3.03
C LYS A 52 -0.05 3.14 3.22
N ARG A 53 -1.24 2.55 3.11
CA ARG A 53 -1.42 1.09 3.21
C ARG A 53 -0.64 0.34 2.12
N ARG A 54 -0.67 0.86 0.89
CA ARG A 54 0.11 0.31 -0.21
C ARG A 54 1.61 0.40 0.04
N GLU A 55 2.11 1.54 0.52
CA GLU A 55 3.52 1.74 0.86
C GLU A 55 3.97 0.79 1.99
N GLU A 56 3.13 0.55 2.99
CA GLU A 56 3.38 -0.43 4.05
C GLU A 56 3.53 -1.85 3.48
N ILE A 57 2.67 -2.25 2.56
CA ILE A 57 2.76 -3.55 1.89
C ILE A 57 4.03 -3.62 1.02
N GLU A 58 4.30 -2.60 0.20
CA GLU A 58 5.49 -2.56 -0.67
C GLU A 58 6.80 -2.64 0.12
N PHE A 59 6.83 -2.10 1.33
CA PHE A 59 7.99 -2.20 2.20
C PHE A 59 8.27 -3.62 2.68
N GLU A 60 7.25 -4.45 2.83
CA GLU A 60 7.38 -5.85 3.25
C GLU A 60 7.66 -6.82 2.10
N LEU A 61 7.35 -6.45 0.84
CA LEU A 61 7.46 -7.34 -0.32
C LEU A 61 8.84 -7.96 -0.50
N PRO A 62 9.97 -7.26 -0.33
CA PRO A 62 11.29 -7.87 -0.48
C PRO A 62 11.52 -9.04 0.49
N ARG A 63 11.06 -8.89 1.74
CA ARG A 63 11.11 -9.96 2.74
C ARG A 63 10.16 -11.12 2.37
N PHE A 64 8.97 -10.79 1.93
CA PHE A 64 7.98 -11.76 1.46
C PHE A 64 8.52 -12.62 0.32
N VAL A 65 9.09 -11.99 -0.72
CA VAL A 65 9.69 -12.69 -1.87
C VAL A 65 10.86 -13.57 -1.45
N ALA A 66 11.72 -13.09 -0.54
CA ALA A 66 12.84 -13.88 -0.04
C ALA A 66 12.35 -15.15 0.69
N THR A 67 11.31 -15.03 1.52
CA THR A 67 10.72 -16.17 2.22
C THR A 67 10.05 -17.14 1.24
N ILE A 68 9.27 -16.65 0.28
CA ILE A 68 8.65 -17.47 -0.77
C ILE A 68 9.71 -18.28 -1.53
N THR A 69 10.82 -17.62 -1.89
CA THR A 69 11.90 -18.29 -2.63
C THR A 69 12.46 -19.48 -1.85
N GLN A 70 12.59 -19.35 -0.53
CA GLN A 70 13.06 -20.44 0.34
C GLN A 70 12.04 -21.56 0.49
N GLU A 71 10.77 -21.19 0.70
CA GLU A 71 9.68 -22.16 0.87
C GLU A 71 9.41 -22.96 -0.41
N LEU A 72 9.51 -22.33 -1.60
CA LEU A 72 9.36 -23.01 -2.89
C LEU A 72 10.43 -24.06 -3.14
N MET A 73 11.60 -23.93 -2.52
CA MET A 73 12.64 -24.98 -2.57
C MET A 73 12.28 -26.20 -1.72
N ALA A 74 11.51 -26.00 -0.65
CA ALA A 74 11.12 -27.05 0.29
C ALA A 74 9.77 -27.69 -0.06
N SER A 75 8.82 -26.90 -0.51
CA SER A 75 7.45 -27.31 -0.80
C SER A 75 6.86 -26.51 -1.97
N ARG A 76 6.00 -27.15 -2.77
CA ARG A 76 5.26 -26.50 -3.85
C ARG A 76 3.82 -26.09 -3.44
N ASP A 77 3.50 -26.23 -2.16
CA ASP A 77 2.17 -25.86 -1.67
C ASP A 77 2.08 -24.35 -1.37
N ILE A 78 1.58 -23.61 -2.35
CA ILE A 78 1.44 -22.16 -2.28
C ILE A 78 0.49 -21.73 -1.16
N LEU A 79 -0.59 -22.47 -0.90
CA LEU A 79 -1.56 -22.13 0.15
C LEU A 79 -0.90 -22.20 1.53
N SER A 80 -0.27 -23.31 1.85
CA SER A 80 0.44 -23.51 3.12
C SER A 80 1.54 -22.48 3.35
N MET A 81 2.27 -22.13 2.29
CA MET A 81 3.32 -21.11 2.31
C MET A 81 2.75 -19.71 2.64
N LEU A 82 1.65 -19.30 2.01
CA LEU A 82 1.01 -18.02 2.27
C LEU A 82 0.42 -17.97 3.69
N GLU A 83 -0.17 -19.04 4.18
CA GLU A 83 -0.68 -19.16 5.55
C GLU A 83 0.42 -19.08 6.60
N THR A 84 1.57 -19.69 6.33
CA THR A 84 2.74 -19.62 7.21
C THR A 84 3.31 -18.22 7.26
N TYR A 85 3.46 -17.57 6.10
CA TYR A 85 3.94 -16.18 6.06
C TYR A 85 2.97 -15.20 6.71
N GLN A 86 1.67 -15.40 6.55
CA GLN A 86 0.62 -14.57 7.15
C GLN A 86 0.79 -14.39 8.66
N LYS A 87 1.27 -15.40 9.37
CA LYS A 87 1.50 -15.34 10.84
C LYS A 87 2.56 -14.29 11.22
N ASN A 88 3.54 -14.08 10.34
CA ASN A 88 4.68 -13.19 10.53
C ASN A 88 4.58 -11.86 9.76
N ALA A 89 3.54 -11.69 8.95
CA ALA A 89 3.31 -10.50 8.15
C ALA A 89 2.85 -9.31 9.00
N GLY A 90 3.17 -8.11 8.59
CA GLY A 90 2.63 -6.87 9.14
C GLY A 90 1.13 -6.72 8.91
N PRO A 91 0.46 -5.84 9.66
CA PRO A 91 -1.00 -5.80 9.71
C PRO A 91 -1.66 -5.55 8.34
N ALA A 92 -1.04 -4.73 7.49
CA ALA A 92 -1.58 -4.42 6.16
C ALA A 92 -1.54 -5.65 5.24
N LEU A 93 -0.37 -6.30 5.11
CA LEU A 93 -0.18 -7.48 4.26
C LEU A 93 -0.90 -8.69 4.84
N ARG A 94 -0.89 -8.88 6.16
CA ARG A 94 -1.60 -9.96 6.85
C ARG A 94 -3.08 -10.01 6.51
N ASN A 95 -3.75 -8.86 6.51
CA ASN A 95 -5.17 -8.78 6.19
C ASN A 95 -5.45 -9.17 4.73
N GLU A 96 -4.60 -8.71 3.80
CA GLU A 96 -4.76 -9.07 2.38
C GLU A 96 -4.49 -10.56 2.14
N LEU A 97 -3.47 -11.11 2.79
CA LEU A 97 -3.17 -12.55 2.72
C LEU A 97 -4.29 -13.39 3.34
N ALA A 98 -4.89 -12.95 4.46
CA ALA A 98 -6.02 -13.66 5.09
C ALA A 98 -7.21 -13.79 4.14
N ILE A 99 -7.56 -12.71 3.44
CA ILE A 99 -8.64 -12.73 2.45
C ILE A 99 -8.26 -13.64 1.28
N THR A 100 -7.01 -13.56 0.82
CA THR A 100 -6.55 -14.34 -0.34
C THR A 100 -6.48 -15.83 -0.04
N THR A 101 -5.97 -16.24 1.12
CA THR A 101 -5.93 -17.66 1.54
C THR A 101 -7.35 -18.22 1.75
N ALA A 102 -8.28 -17.41 2.29
CA ALA A 102 -9.68 -17.81 2.39
C ALA A 102 -10.30 -18.02 1.00
N ASP A 103 -10.02 -17.11 0.06
CA ASP A 103 -10.47 -17.25 -1.34
C ASP A 103 -9.86 -18.47 -2.03
N MET A 104 -8.58 -18.78 -1.79
CA MET A 104 -7.89 -19.95 -2.35
C MET A 104 -8.49 -21.27 -1.87
N ARG A 105 -8.95 -21.34 -0.63
CA ARG A 105 -9.64 -22.53 -0.08
C ARG A 105 -10.93 -22.87 -0.82
N THR A 106 -11.53 -21.94 -1.55
CA THR A 106 -12.69 -22.18 -2.43
C THR A 106 -12.34 -22.88 -3.73
N GLY A 107 -11.04 -23.11 -4.02
CA GLY A 107 -10.55 -23.94 -5.11
C GLY A 107 -10.02 -23.18 -6.35
N ASN A 108 -10.16 -21.86 -6.44
CA ASN A 108 -9.64 -21.09 -7.57
C ASN A 108 -8.47 -20.19 -7.15
N TYR A 109 -7.27 -20.75 -7.17
CA TYR A 109 -6.03 -20.11 -6.76
C TYR A 109 -5.68 -18.90 -7.64
N GLU A 110 -5.79 -19.02 -8.97
CA GLU A 110 -5.45 -17.93 -9.90
C GLU A 110 -6.38 -16.73 -9.71
N ALA A 111 -7.69 -16.97 -9.59
CA ALA A 111 -8.65 -15.90 -9.37
C ALA A 111 -8.46 -15.22 -8.01
N ALA A 112 -8.07 -15.96 -6.96
CA ALA A 112 -7.78 -15.39 -5.64
C ALA A 112 -6.56 -14.47 -5.69
N LEU A 113 -5.49 -14.88 -6.37
CA LEU A 113 -4.28 -14.08 -6.57
C LEU A 113 -4.54 -12.84 -7.42
N THR A 114 -5.32 -12.95 -8.50
CA THR A 114 -5.71 -11.80 -9.34
C THR A 114 -6.53 -10.79 -8.53
N ARG A 115 -7.42 -11.25 -7.64
CA ARG A 115 -8.16 -10.36 -6.74
C ARG A 115 -7.25 -9.65 -5.74
N LEU A 116 -6.23 -10.33 -5.21
CA LEU A 116 -5.21 -9.72 -4.36
C LEU A 116 -4.49 -8.57 -5.09
N GLU A 117 -4.04 -8.82 -6.33
CA GLU A 117 -3.41 -7.81 -7.18
C GLU A 117 -4.30 -6.58 -7.37
N ALA A 118 -5.58 -6.80 -7.73
CA ALA A 118 -6.54 -5.72 -7.94
C ALA A 118 -6.80 -4.89 -6.67
N ARG A 119 -6.83 -5.52 -5.47
CA ARG A 119 -7.05 -4.82 -4.21
C ARG A 119 -5.88 -3.94 -3.79
N VAL A 120 -4.66 -4.42 -3.97
CA VAL A 120 -3.46 -3.70 -3.53
C VAL A 120 -2.97 -2.70 -4.58
N SER A 121 -3.17 -2.99 -5.87
CA SER A 121 -2.80 -2.15 -7.02
C SER A 121 -1.33 -1.70 -6.99
N SER A 122 -0.41 -2.61 -6.66
CA SER A 122 1.04 -2.36 -6.59
C SER A 122 1.77 -3.10 -7.70
N ALA A 123 2.62 -2.41 -8.47
CA ALA A 123 3.41 -3.03 -9.53
C ALA A 123 4.33 -4.15 -8.99
N MET A 124 4.95 -3.93 -7.82
CA MET A 124 5.81 -4.94 -7.19
C MET A 124 5.02 -6.20 -6.80
N LEU A 125 3.79 -6.03 -6.29
CA LEU A 125 2.93 -7.16 -5.96
C LEU A 125 2.43 -7.87 -7.22
N SER A 126 2.17 -7.15 -8.31
CA SER A 126 1.79 -7.75 -9.61
C SER A 126 2.84 -8.72 -10.11
N ASP A 127 4.12 -8.38 -9.98
CA ASP A 127 5.22 -9.29 -10.35
C ASP A 127 5.24 -10.56 -9.47
N VAL A 128 5.01 -10.40 -8.16
CA VAL A 128 4.90 -11.54 -7.24
C VAL A 128 3.72 -12.44 -7.59
N VAL A 129 2.54 -11.86 -7.83
CA VAL A 129 1.32 -12.60 -8.22
C VAL A 129 1.54 -13.36 -9.52
N ARG A 130 2.16 -12.72 -10.52
CA ARG A 130 2.49 -13.36 -11.79
C ARG A 130 3.41 -14.57 -11.59
N GLY A 131 4.42 -14.44 -10.74
CA GLY A 131 5.31 -15.55 -10.38
C GLY A 131 4.57 -16.69 -9.69
N LEU A 132 3.66 -16.40 -8.75
CA LEU A 132 2.87 -17.41 -8.06
C LEU A 132 1.91 -18.14 -9.02
N ILE A 133 1.28 -17.42 -9.93
CA ILE A 133 0.43 -18.01 -10.97
C ILE A 133 1.26 -18.92 -11.90
N GLY A 134 2.47 -18.49 -12.27
CA GLY A 134 3.40 -19.36 -13.02
C GLY A 134 3.72 -20.65 -12.28
N CYS A 135 3.98 -20.59 -10.96
CA CYS A 135 4.21 -21.76 -10.13
C CYS A 135 3.00 -22.72 -10.12
N ILE A 136 1.78 -22.21 -10.06
CA ILE A 136 0.54 -22.99 -10.11
C ILE A 136 0.43 -23.73 -11.45
N ARG A 137 0.86 -23.09 -12.53
CA ARG A 137 0.87 -23.67 -13.89
C ARG A 137 2.00 -24.65 -14.14
N GLY A 138 2.96 -24.75 -13.22
CA GLY A 138 4.08 -25.67 -13.29
C GLY A 138 5.39 -25.07 -13.80
N ASP A 139 5.48 -23.76 -13.91
CA ASP A 139 6.70 -23.05 -14.30
C ASP A 139 7.77 -23.13 -13.19
N ASP A 140 9.04 -22.86 -13.56
CA ASP A 140 10.15 -22.78 -12.61
C ASP A 140 10.09 -21.51 -11.76
N GLY A 141 9.26 -21.57 -10.71
CA GLY A 141 9.10 -20.48 -9.79
C GLY A 141 10.35 -20.12 -8.99
N VAL A 142 11.21 -21.10 -8.70
CA VAL A 142 12.43 -20.86 -7.90
C VAL A 142 13.37 -19.89 -8.62
N THR A 143 13.62 -20.13 -9.90
CA THR A 143 14.47 -19.26 -10.72
C THR A 143 13.83 -17.86 -10.86
N PHE A 144 12.53 -17.80 -11.11
CA PHE A 144 11.80 -16.53 -11.21
C PHE A 144 11.89 -15.70 -9.91
N PHE A 145 11.56 -16.31 -8.77
CA PHE A 145 11.58 -15.58 -7.49
C PHE A 145 12.99 -15.23 -7.01
N ARG A 146 14.01 -16.01 -7.39
CA ARG A 146 15.41 -15.66 -7.12
C ARG A 146 15.81 -14.39 -7.86
N MET A 147 15.45 -14.28 -9.14
CA MET A 147 15.69 -13.08 -9.95
C MET A 147 14.92 -11.88 -9.38
N LEU A 148 13.63 -12.04 -9.09
CA LEU A 148 12.78 -11.01 -8.50
C LEU A 148 13.33 -10.53 -7.14
N SER A 149 13.81 -11.45 -6.29
CA SER A 149 14.42 -11.09 -5.00
C SER A 149 15.68 -10.24 -5.17
N HIS A 150 16.49 -10.54 -6.18
CA HIS A 150 17.69 -9.76 -6.49
C HIS A 150 17.32 -8.33 -6.94
N ASP A 151 16.35 -8.20 -7.82
CA ASP A 151 15.88 -6.91 -8.34
C ASP A 151 15.27 -6.05 -7.24
N MET A 152 14.46 -6.65 -6.38
CA MET A 152 13.88 -5.94 -5.22
C MET A 152 14.93 -5.43 -4.24
N LYS A 153 15.98 -6.20 -3.97
CA LYS A 153 17.10 -5.76 -3.13
C LYS A 153 17.85 -4.57 -3.75
N GLN A 154 18.03 -4.58 -5.07
CA GLN A 154 18.65 -3.44 -5.76
C GLN A 154 17.81 -2.17 -5.65
N LEU A 155 16.48 -2.27 -5.79
CA LEU A 155 15.56 -1.14 -5.62
C LEU A 155 15.58 -0.60 -4.19
N GLU A 156 15.65 -1.47 -3.19
CA GLU A 156 15.77 -1.08 -1.78
C GLU A 156 17.06 -0.31 -1.51
N VAL A 157 18.20 -0.80 -2.00
CA VAL A 157 19.49 -0.10 -1.90
C VAL A 157 19.46 1.25 -2.60
N GLN A 158 18.84 1.36 -3.77
CA GLN A 158 18.68 2.63 -4.47
C GLN A 158 17.79 3.61 -3.69
N ARG A 159 16.68 3.14 -3.09
CA ARG A 159 15.83 3.93 -2.21
C ARG A 159 16.59 4.49 -1.01
N LEU A 160 17.36 3.63 -0.34
CA LEU A 160 18.19 4.03 0.81
C LEU A 160 19.25 5.05 0.41
N LYS A 161 19.91 4.89 -0.74
CA LYS A 161 20.87 5.86 -1.28
C LYS A 161 20.21 7.21 -1.55
N ARG A 162 19.02 7.26 -2.14
CA ARG A 162 18.28 8.51 -2.37
C ARG A 162 17.93 9.21 -1.07
N LEU A 163 17.41 8.47 -0.08
CA LEU A 163 17.09 9.02 1.24
C LEU A 163 18.32 9.55 1.98
N ALA A 164 19.48 8.90 1.81
CA ALA A 164 20.75 9.37 2.38
C ALA A 164 21.26 10.67 1.69
N MET A 165 21.01 10.83 0.39
CA MET A 165 21.38 12.03 -0.35
C MET A 165 20.44 13.22 -0.06
N GLU A 166 19.13 12.95 0.16
CA GLU A 166 18.14 13.98 0.48
C GLU A 166 18.25 14.51 1.92
N ARG A 167 18.86 13.75 2.82
CA ARG A 167 19.13 14.24 4.18
C ARG A 167 20.42 15.06 4.17
N PRO A 168 20.36 16.39 4.32
CA PRO A 168 21.57 17.19 4.42
C PRO A 168 22.39 16.73 5.64
N PRO A 169 23.71 16.67 5.56
CA PRO A 169 24.58 16.14 6.62
C PRO A 169 24.62 17.10 7.82
N LYS A 170 23.56 17.05 8.64
CA LYS A 170 23.55 17.78 9.93
C LYS A 170 24.59 17.23 10.91
N ILE A 171 25.13 16.05 10.64
CA ILE A 171 26.06 15.37 11.55
C ILE A 171 27.50 15.86 11.37
N ARG A 172 27.87 16.42 10.23
CA ARG A 172 29.26 16.84 9.97
C ARG A 172 29.66 18.09 10.76
N ARG A 173 28.71 18.96 11.14
CA ARG A 173 29.00 20.18 11.90
C ARG A 173 29.23 19.95 13.41
N SER A 174 28.73 18.88 13.99
CA SER A 174 28.90 18.66 15.43
C SER A 174 30.19 17.94 15.79
N VAL A 175 30.89 17.32 14.84
CA VAL A 175 32.18 16.67 15.08
C VAL A 175 33.34 17.66 14.95
N GLU A 176 33.21 18.63 14.03
CA GLU A 176 34.26 19.62 13.78
C GLU A 176 34.34 20.73 14.87
N SER A 177 33.24 20.90 15.63
CA SER A 177 33.19 21.85 16.76
C SER A 177 33.77 21.33 18.08
N LYS A 178 34.22 20.06 18.14
CA LYS A 178 34.81 19.45 19.34
C LYS A 178 36.25 19.00 19.18
N ALA A 179 37.00 19.58 18.25
CA ALA A 179 38.46 19.42 18.25
C ALA A 179 39.04 20.36 19.32
N PRO A 180 39.61 19.86 20.43
CA PRO A 180 40.30 20.73 21.35
C PRO A 180 41.62 21.19 20.72
N CYS A 181 41.82 22.49 20.66
CA CYS A 181 43.15 23.05 20.46
C CYS A 181 44.08 22.56 21.59
N CYS A 182 45.12 21.83 21.21
CA CYS A 182 46.39 21.78 21.93
C CYS A 182 47.38 22.64 21.19
#